data_a2c79df66933211a456194ed1803e0ec
#
_entry.id   a2c79df66933211a456194ed1803e0ec
#
_cell.length_a   1.000
_cell.length_b   1.000
_cell.length_c   1.000
_cell.angle_alpha   90.00
_cell.angle_beta   90.00
_cell.angle_gamma   90.00
#
_symmetry.space_group_name_H-M   'P 1'
#
loop_
_entity.id
_entity.type
_entity.pdbx_description
1 polymer ?
#
loop_
_entity_poly.entity_id
_entity_poly.type
_entity_poly.pdbx_seq_one_letter_code
_entity_poly.pdbx_strand_id
1 'polypeptide(L)'
;PTDRPDDLALDATLRAAAVHQKSRRATERPDLAVHVKPIDWRAKVRAGRAASCVIFVVDASGSMGSRGRMVASKGAVLSLLLDAYIKRDRVCLIGFRRDRAEVLVPVTSSVEVAQHGLAELPVGGRTPLSAGLVKACEVVRPLLLKDPGLRPLLVLVTDGRSNVGLDGRPNSRATDEAIRVATKIGVDTRLSWVVIDTEDPRGIQLSRARDIATALGGPYLRIDDLRADDLVNVVSRLDPSHQSPRKDR
;
A
#
# COMPACT_ATOMS: atom_id res chain seq x y z
N PRO A 1 -14.21 0.70 -29.16
CA PRO A 1 -15.55 1.26 -29.17
C PRO A 1 -16.25 0.89 -27.88
N THR A 2 -16.83 1.88 -27.21
CA THR A 2 -17.63 1.70 -25.98
C THR A 2 -19.05 2.09 -26.28
N ASP A 3 -20.04 1.31 -25.83
CA ASP A 3 -21.45 1.54 -26.14
C ASP A 3 -21.99 2.86 -25.58
N ARG A 4 -21.46 3.37 -24.47
CA ARG A 4 -21.66 4.73 -23.93
C ARG A 4 -20.47 5.09 -23.04
N PRO A 5 -19.56 5.96 -23.46
CA PRO A 5 -18.49 6.42 -22.60
C PRO A 5 -19.01 7.48 -21.63
N ASP A 6 -18.79 7.27 -20.32
CA ASP A 6 -19.08 8.26 -19.28
C ASP A 6 -18.16 9.50 -19.41
N ASP A 7 -16.99 9.37 -20.04
CA ASP A 7 -16.05 10.45 -20.31
C ASP A 7 -15.51 10.33 -21.74
N LEU A 8 -16.10 11.10 -22.65
CA LEU A 8 -15.79 11.04 -24.07
C LEU A 8 -14.46 11.75 -24.40
N ALA A 9 -13.53 11.04 -25.05
CA ALA A 9 -12.31 11.63 -25.61
C ALA A 9 -12.60 12.32 -26.94
N LEU A 10 -13.01 13.60 -26.91
CA LEU A 10 -13.44 14.34 -28.11
C LEU A 10 -12.41 14.30 -29.23
N ASP A 11 -11.13 14.57 -28.95
CA ASP A 11 -10.05 14.56 -29.94
C ASP A 11 -9.89 13.19 -30.63
N ALA A 12 -9.83 12.11 -29.84
CA ALA A 12 -9.73 10.76 -30.37
C ALA A 12 -10.98 10.33 -31.13
N THR A 13 -12.17 10.76 -30.68
CA THR A 13 -13.46 10.51 -31.36
C THR A 13 -13.51 11.21 -32.69
N LEU A 14 -13.11 12.48 -32.76
CA LEU A 14 -13.08 13.24 -34.00
C LEU A 14 -12.06 12.66 -35.00
N ARG A 15 -10.89 12.23 -34.53
CA ARG A 15 -9.90 11.54 -35.38
C ARG A 15 -10.44 10.21 -35.92
N ALA A 16 -11.14 9.43 -35.11
CA ALA A 16 -11.76 8.19 -35.57
C ALA A 16 -12.88 8.47 -36.61
N ALA A 17 -13.66 9.50 -36.40
CA ALA A 17 -14.70 9.92 -37.33
C ALA A 17 -14.14 10.48 -38.64
N ALA A 18 -12.98 11.15 -38.61
CA ALA A 18 -12.37 11.82 -39.77
C ALA A 18 -12.16 10.92 -40.98
N VAL A 19 -11.74 9.67 -40.74
CA VAL A 19 -11.49 8.68 -41.79
C VAL A 19 -12.74 8.39 -42.61
N HIS A 20 -13.93 8.52 -42.02
CA HIS A 20 -15.21 8.15 -42.62
C HIS A 20 -16.01 9.35 -43.16
N GLN A 21 -15.51 10.61 -43.01
CA GLN A 21 -16.26 11.80 -43.36
C GLN A 21 -16.63 11.88 -44.85
N LYS A 22 -15.70 11.46 -45.73
CA LYS A 22 -15.89 11.56 -47.17
C LYS A 22 -17.08 10.69 -47.66
N SER A 23 -17.22 9.49 -47.13
CA SER A 23 -18.33 8.60 -47.47
C SER A 23 -19.65 9.04 -46.78
N ARG A 24 -19.57 9.49 -45.54
CA ARG A 24 -20.78 9.89 -44.76
C ARG A 24 -21.42 11.18 -45.30
N ARG A 25 -20.63 12.15 -45.75
CA ARG A 25 -21.16 13.38 -46.41
C ARG A 25 -21.86 13.09 -47.71
N ALA A 26 -21.48 12.03 -48.43
CA ALA A 26 -22.14 11.63 -49.68
C ALA A 26 -23.48 10.96 -49.47
N THR A 27 -23.70 10.32 -48.33
CA THR A 27 -24.88 9.45 -48.07
C THR A 27 -25.81 9.96 -46.96
N GLU A 28 -25.38 10.91 -46.13
CA GLU A 28 -26.13 11.37 -44.97
C GLU A 28 -26.39 12.90 -45.07
N ARG A 29 -26.47 13.60 -43.98
CA ARG A 29 -26.82 15.03 -43.90
C ARG A 29 -25.65 15.93 -44.35
N PRO A 30 -25.76 16.56 -45.52
CA PRO A 30 -24.66 17.40 -46.04
C PRO A 30 -24.46 18.71 -45.25
N ASP A 31 -25.42 19.09 -44.42
CA ASP A 31 -25.46 20.30 -43.60
C ASP A 31 -24.53 20.19 -42.34
N LEU A 32 -24.12 19.01 -41.96
CA LEU A 32 -23.27 18.83 -40.80
C LEU A 32 -21.78 18.90 -41.18
N ALA A 33 -21.02 19.69 -40.39
CA ALA A 33 -19.59 19.83 -40.59
C ALA A 33 -18.81 18.52 -40.31
N VAL A 34 -19.27 17.75 -39.32
CA VAL A 34 -18.67 16.49 -38.92
C VAL A 34 -19.77 15.48 -38.55
N HIS A 35 -19.66 14.29 -39.10
CA HIS A 35 -20.54 13.16 -38.78
C HIS A 35 -19.85 12.18 -37.82
N VAL A 36 -20.33 12.12 -36.58
CA VAL A 36 -19.83 11.21 -35.56
C VAL A 36 -20.89 10.13 -35.29
N LYS A 37 -20.49 8.87 -35.34
CA LYS A 37 -21.36 7.70 -35.01
C LYS A 37 -20.88 7.03 -33.72
N PRO A 38 -21.71 6.23 -33.07
CA PRO A 38 -21.29 5.50 -31.85
C PRO A 38 -20.00 4.69 -32.01
N ILE A 39 -19.76 4.11 -33.18
CA ILE A 39 -18.54 3.35 -33.48
C ILE A 39 -17.26 4.20 -33.42
N ASP A 40 -17.37 5.51 -33.57
CA ASP A 40 -16.25 6.45 -33.51
C ASP A 40 -15.92 6.86 -32.07
N TRP A 41 -16.82 6.61 -31.13
CA TRP A 41 -16.66 7.02 -29.73
C TRP A 41 -15.41 6.40 -29.12
N ARG A 42 -14.65 7.21 -28.43
CA ARG A 42 -13.45 6.83 -27.67
C ARG A 42 -13.59 7.38 -26.27
N ALA A 43 -13.46 6.50 -25.28
CA ALA A 43 -13.42 6.91 -23.89
C ALA A 43 -12.03 7.48 -23.55
N LYS A 44 -12.00 8.47 -22.66
CA LYS A 44 -10.74 8.85 -22.03
C LYS A 44 -10.31 7.75 -21.07
N VAL A 45 -9.23 7.06 -21.39
CA VAL A 45 -8.51 6.27 -20.39
C VAL A 45 -7.67 7.28 -19.60
N ARG A 46 -8.18 7.72 -18.47
CA ARG A 46 -7.38 8.51 -17.55
C ARG A 46 -6.37 7.56 -16.92
N ALA A 47 -5.16 7.54 -17.44
CA ALA A 47 -4.00 7.05 -16.70
C ALA A 47 -3.72 8.08 -15.58
N GLY A 48 -4.64 8.21 -14.63
CA GLY A 48 -4.35 8.85 -13.37
C GLY A 48 -3.33 7.95 -12.68
N ARG A 49 -2.17 8.46 -12.31
CA ARG A 49 -1.43 7.87 -11.20
C ARG A 49 -2.44 7.87 -10.05
N ALA A 50 -3.00 6.71 -9.74
CA ALA A 50 -3.68 6.54 -8.46
C ALA A 50 -2.63 6.93 -7.42
N ALA A 51 -2.87 8.00 -6.69
CA ALA A 51 -1.97 8.37 -5.61
C ALA A 51 -1.88 7.17 -4.69
N SER A 52 -0.73 6.51 -4.67
CA SER A 52 -0.50 5.37 -3.81
C SER A 52 -0.60 5.84 -2.35
N CYS A 53 -0.99 4.96 -1.47
CA CYS A 53 -1.03 5.22 -0.03
C CYS A 53 -0.19 4.15 0.64
N VAL A 54 0.90 4.56 1.28
CA VAL A 54 1.79 3.66 2.01
C VAL A 54 1.52 3.79 3.50
N ILE A 55 1.14 2.69 4.14
CA ILE A 55 0.85 2.64 5.57
C ILE A 55 1.93 1.83 6.27
N PHE A 56 2.72 2.50 7.08
CA PHE A 56 3.73 1.86 7.92
C PHE A 56 3.10 1.41 9.23
N VAL A 57 3.27 0.14 9.57
CA VAL A 57 2.81 -0.49 10.82
C VAL A 57 4.05 -0.98 11.56
N VAL A 58 4.49 -0.23 12.54
CA VAL A 58 5.81 -0.38 13.15
C VAL A 58 5.68 -0.90 14.58
N ASP A 59 6.39 -1.99 14.85
CA ASP A 59 6.59 -2.48 16.21
C ASP A 59 7.46 -1.49 16.99
N ALA A 60 6.90 -0.95 18.06
CA ALA A 60 7.57 -0.05 18.98
C ALA A 60 7.75 -0.66 20.38
N SER A 61 7.73 -2.00 20.48
CA SER A 61 7.88 -2.73 21.74
C SER A 61 9.31 -2.69 22.29
N GLY A 62 9.48 -3.19 23.50
CA GLY A 62 10.77 -3.19 24.20
C GLY A 62 11.84 -4.07 23.51
N SER A 63 11.45 -5.13 22.81
CA SER A 63 12.37 -5.97 22.04
C SER A 63 13.07 -5.17 20.94
N MET A 64 12.40 -4.19 20.36
CA MET A 64 12.92 -3.28 19.34
C MET A 64 13.98 -2.31 19.87
N GLY A 65 13.91 -1.92 21.14
CA GLY A 65 14.88 -1.01 21.79
C GLY A 65 16.25 -1.62 22.04
N SER A 66 16.38 -2.94 22.00
CA SER A 66 17.63 -3.64 22.23
C SER A 66 18.46 -3.77 20.96
N ARG A 67 19.80 -3.65 21.11
CA ARG A 67 20.81 -3.97 20.07
C ARG A 67 20.68 -3.25 18.72
N GLY A 68 20.20 -2.00 18.71
CA GLY A 68 20.16 -1.18 17.48
C GLY A 68 19.05 -1.52 16.48
N ARG A 69 18.18 -2.49 16.78
CA ARG A 69 17.05 -2.86 15.88
C ARG A 69 16.11 -1.70 15.59
N MET A 70 15.80 -0.91 16.60
CA MET A 70 14.98 0.28 16.40
C MET A 70 15.64 1.28 15.45
N VAL A 71 16.96 1.46 15.53
CA VAL A 71 17.71 2.34 14.63
C VAL A 71 17.63 1.81 13.19
N ALA A 72 17.85 0.51 12.99
CA ALA A 72 17.75 -0.13 11.68
C ALA A 72 16.32 -0.03 11.13
N SER A 73 15.30 -0.31 11.95
CA SER A 73 13.89 -0.21 11.56
C SER A 73 13.50 1.22 11.19
N LYS A 74 13.89 2.21 12.00
CA LYS A 74 13.67 3.63 11.69
C LYS A 74 14.36 4.02 10.39
N GLY A 75 15.59 3.56 10.15
CA GLY A 75 16.34 3.81 8.92
C GLY A 75 15.65 3.23 7.68
N ALA A 76 15.17 1.99 7.75
CA ALA A 76 14.42 1.34 6.68
C ALA A 76 13.11 2.07 6.37
N VAL A 77 12.33 2.39 7.41
CA VAL A 77 11.08 3.16 7.25
C VAL A 77 11.36 4.54 6.68
N LEU A 78 12.43 5.23 7.12
CA LEU A 78 12.81 6.54 6.60
C LEU A 78 13.16 6.49 5.11
N SER A 79 13.91 5.47 4.67
CA SER A 79 14.24 5.29 3.25
C SER A 79 12.98 5.12 2.40
N LEU A 80 12.02 4.32 2.86
CA LEU A 80 10.74 4.15 2.17
C LEU A 80 9.87 5.40 2.18
N LEU A 81 9.90 6.19 3.27
CA LEU A 81 9.20 7.48 3.34
C LEU A 81 9.76 8.47 2.32
N LEU A 82 11.08 8.51 2.14
CA LEU A 82 11.73 9.38 1.15
C LEU A 82 11.35 8.95 -0.28
N ASP A 83 11.30 7.65 -0.57
CA ASP A 83 10.87 7.13 -1.87
C ASP A 83 9.39 7.47 -2.15
N ALA A 84 8.51 7.27 -1.17
CA ALA A 84 7.10 7.64 -1.27
C ALA A 84 6.93 9.15 -1.56
N TYR A 85 7.77 9.99 -0.96
CA TYR A 85 7.76 11.44 -1.24
C TYR A 85 8.13 11.76 -2.70
N ILE A 86 9.20 11.16 -3.20
CA ILE A 86 9.63 11.36 -4.60
C ILE A 86 8.48 10.97 -5.54
N LYS A 87 7.71 9.95 -5.18
CA LYS A 87 6.55 9.46 -5.95
C LYS A 87 5.27 10.26 -5.70
N ARG A 88 5.27 11.20 -4.76
CA ARG A 88 4.09 11.96 -4.31
C ARG A 88 2.97 11.09 -3.73
N ASP A 89 3.33 10.00 -3.08
CA ASP A 89 2.40 9.12 -2.40
C ASP A 89 1.96 9.71 -1.06
N ARG A 90 0.80 9.29 -0.58
CA ARG A 90 0.35 9.57 0.78
C ARG A 90 0.95 8.55 1.73
N VAL A 91 1.34 8.99 2.91
CA VAL A 91 1.92 8.13 3.93
C VAL A 91 1.15 8.20 5.24
N CYS A 92 1.14 7.10 5.99
CA CYS A 92 0.58 7.01 7.33
C CYS A 92 1.54 6.20 8.21
N LEU A 93 1.68 6.55 9.47
CA LEU A 93 2.49 5.81 10.43
C LEU A 93 1.63 5.35 11.60
N ILE A 94 1.61 4.05 11.82
CA ILE A 94 0.97 3.38 12.96
C ILE A 94 2.07 2.74 13.80
N GLY A 95 2.07 3.03 15.09
CA GLY A 95 2.92 2.36 16.06
C GLY A 95 2.10 1.44 16.95
N PHE A 96 2.62 0.23 17.27
CA PHE A 96 1.97 -0.62 18.24
C PHE A 96 2.94 -1.02 19.36
N ARG A 97 2.47 -0.88 20.60
CA ARG A 97 3.24 -1.16 21.82
C ARG A 97 2.33 -1.25 23.05
N ARG A 98 2.87 -1.80 24.15
CA ARG A 98 2.15 -1.98 25.41
C ARG A 98 0.90 -2.84 25.23
N ASP A 99 -0.28 -2.23 25.08
CA ASP A 99 -1.58 -2.87 25.02
C ASP A 99 -2.41 -2.50 23.78
N ARG A 100 -1.93 -1.56 22.95
CA ARG A 100 -2.68 -1.01 21.82
C ARG A 100 -1.81 -0.58 20.63
N ALA A 101 -2.50 -0.24 19.54
CA ALA A 101 -1.91 0.41 18.38
C ALA A 101 -2.52 1.81 18.20
N GLU A 102 -1.67 2.77 17.81
CA GLU A 102 -2.04 4.19 17.66
C GLU A 102 -1.58 4.71 16.30
N VAL A 103 -2.37 5.60 15.69
CA VAL A 103 -1.95 6.36 14.52
C VAL A 103 -1.06 7.51 15.00
N LEU A 104 0.22 7.42 14.73
CA LEU A 104 1.21 8.44 15.11
C LEU A 104 1.26 9.57 14.10
N VAL A 105 1.13 9.21 12.81
CA VAL A 105 1.01 10.18 11.73
C VAL A 105 -0.22 9.81 10.90
N PRO A 106 -1.25 10.66 10.86
CA PRO A 106 -2.41 10.45 10.00
C PRO A 106 -2.00 10.50 8.53
N VAL A 107 -2.88 10.01 7.64
CA VAL A 107 -2.60 10.00 6.20
C VAL A 107 -2.27 11.40 5.70
N THR A 108 -1.04 11.59 5.26
CA THR A 108 -0.48 12.88 4.81
C THR A 108 0.40 12.70 3.57
N SER A 109 0.61 13.78 2.82
CA SER A 109 1.62 13.87 1.77
C SER A 109 2.88 14.63 2.21
N SER A 110 2.94 15.08 3.47
CA SER A 110 4.12 15.75 4.03
C SER A 110 5.07 14.70 4.61
N VAL A 111 6.27 14.64 4.04
CA VAL A 111 7.35 13.79 4.53
C VAL A 111 7.92 14.31 5.83
N GLU A 112 7.98 15.62 6.00
CA GLU A 112 8.49 16.25 7.23
C GLU A 112 7.66 15.81 8.44
N VAL A 113 6.33 15.77 8.30
CA VAL A 113 5.41 15.31 9.36
C VAL A 113 5.64 13.82 9.64
N ALA A 114 5.84 13.02 8.58
CA ALA A 114 6.08 11.58 8.72
C ALA A 114 7.45 11.27 9.34
N GLN A 115 8.49 12.01 8.95
CA GLN A 115 9.83 11.90 9.54
C GLN A 115 9.84 12.28 11.01
N HIS A 116 9.17 13.37 11.35
CA HIS A 116 9.06 13.82 12.74
C HIS A 116 8.34 12.77 13.60
N GLY A 117 7.19 12.26 13.15
CA GLY A 117 6.46 11.21 13.86
C GLY A 117 7.26 9.91 14.00
N LEU A 118 8.10 9.55 13.02
CA LEU A 118 8.99 8.41 13.12
C LEU A 118 10.15 8.66 14.10
N ALA A 119 10.70 9.87 14.12
CA ALA A 119 11.77 10.24 15.06
C ALA A 119 11.28 10.15 16.51
N GLU A 120 10.06 10.63 16.77
CA GLU A 120 9.43 10.63 18.08
C GLU A 120 8.75 9.30 18.44
N LEU A 121 8.84 8.26 17.60
CA LEU A 121 8.25 6.96 17.87
C LEU A 121 8.65 6.44 19.25
N PRO A 122 7.72 6.37 20.21
CA PRO A 122 8.01 5.96 21.58
C PRO A 122 8.28 4.45 21.61
N VAL A 123 9.37 4.06 22.27
CA VAL A 123 9.81 2.65 22.32
C VAL A 123 9.61 2.07 23.71
N GLY A 124 9.21 0.80 23.75
CA GLY A 124 9.15 0.03 24.99
C GLY A 124 7.78 -0.55 25.29
N GLY A 125 7.77 -1.56 26.15
CA GLY A 125 6.60 -2.30 26.56
C GLY A 125 6.37 -3.59 25.77
N ARG A 126 5.14 -4.09 25.84
CA ARG A 126 4.71 -5.34 25.20
C ARG A 126 4.37 -5.12 23.71
N THR A 127 4.08 -6.23 23.04
CA THR A 127 3.87 -6.28 21.58
C THR A 127 2.43 -6.72 21.25
N PRO A 128 1.48 -5.81 21.04
CA PRO A 128 0.11 -6.09 20.61
C PRO A 128 0.02 -6.16 19.07
N LEU A 129 0.64 -7.15 18.43
CA LEU A 129 0.72 -7.26 16.97
C LEU A 129 -0.65 -7.34 16.32
N SER A 130 -1.59 -8.11 16.90
CA SER A 130 -2.98 -8.19 16.43
C SER A 130 -3.63 -6.81 16.35
N ALA A 131 -3.42 -5.96 17.38
CA ALA A 131 -3.95 -4.61 17.40
C ALA A 131 -3.33 -3.74 16.29
N GLY A 132 -2.04 -3.90 15.99
CA GLY A 132 -1.36 -3.23 14.88
C GLY A 132 -2.00 -3.56 13.53
N LEU A 133 -2.24 -4.84 13.26
CA LEU A 133 -2.89 -5.32 12.05
C LEU A 133 -4.33 -4.79 11.90
N VAL A 134 -5.12 -4.84 12.97
CA VAL A 134 -6.50 -4.32 12.98
C VAL A 134 -6.50 -2.81 12.76
N LYS A 135 -5.61 -2.07 13.42
CA LYS A 135 -5.51 -0.62 13.27
C LYS A 135 -5.18 -0.22 11.85
N ALA A 136 -4.31 -0.96 11.17
CA ALA A 136 -4.02 -0.73 9.75
C ALA A 136 -5.29 -0.85 8.87
N CYS A 137 -6.10 -1.88 9.10
CA CYS A 137 -7.37 -2.05 8.40
C CYS A 137 -8.39 -0.93 8.71
N GLU A 138 -8.45 -0.46 9.97
CA GLU A 138 -9.30 0.66 10.36
C GLU A 138 -8.93 1.95 9.61
N VAL A 139 -7.64 2.21 9.40
CA VAL A 139 -7.15 3.37 8.64
C VAL A 139 -7.44 3.24 7.15
N VAL A 140 -7.26 2.05 6.59
CA VAL A 140 -7.45 1.82 5.14
C VAL A 140 -8.92 1.84 4.74
N ARG A 141 -9.81 1.31 5.57
CA ARG A 141 -11.23 1.14 5.23
C ARG A 141 -11.92 2.42 4.75
N PRO A 142 -11.81 3.57 5.43
CA PRO A 142 -12.38 4.82 4.93
C PRO A 142 -11.75 5.29 3.61
N LEU A 143 -10.46 5.02 3.39
CA LEU A 143 -9.77 5.39 2.17
C LEU A 143 -10.31 4.61 0.97
N LEU A 144 -10.53 3.30 1.13
CA LEU A 144 -11.11 2.43 0.10
C LEU A 144 -12.57 2.76 -0.18
N LEU A 145 -13.33 3.21 0.82
CA LEU A 145 -14.71 3.67 0.63
C LEU A 145 -14.75 4.96 -0.19
N LYS A 146 -13.80 5.86 0.03
CA LYS A 146 -13.69 7.13 -0.70
C LYS A 146 -13.14 6.95 -2.12
N ASP A 147 -12.22 6.01 -2.28
CA ASP A 147 -11.57 5.70 -3.56
C ASP A 147 -11.45 4.17 -3.71
N PRO A 148 -12.46 3.53 -4.33
CA PRO A 148 -12.44 2.08 -4.56
C PRO A 148 -11.31 1.60 -5.47
N GLY A 149 -10.72 2.49 -6.26
CA GLY A 149 -9.57 2.21 -7.12
C GLY A 149 -8.23 2.23 -6.39
N LEU A 150 -8.20 2.74 -5.15
CA LEU A 150 -6.98 2.79 -4.35
C LEU A 150 -6.41 1.39 -4.12
N ARG A 151 -5.09 1.28 -4.21
CA ARG A 151 -4.32 0.05 -3.88
C ARG A 151 -3.30 0.41 -2.80
N PRO A 152 -3.70 0.39 -1.52
CA PRO A 152 -2.80 0.74 -0.43
C PRO A 152 -1.72 -0.32 -0.26
N LEU A 153 -0.50 0.13 -0.03
CA LEU A 153 0.62 -0.70 0.38
C LEU A 153 0.79 -0.60 1.90
N LEU A 154 0.76 -1.73 2.57
CA LEU A 154 0.94 -1.83 4.02
C LEU A 154 2.30 -2.47 4.32
N VAL A 155 3.14 -1.75 5.02
CA VAL A 155 4.50 -2.20 5.38
C VAL A 155 4.53 -2.49 6.87
N LEU A 156 4.54 -3.78 7.22
CA LEU A 156 4.63 -4.25 8.60
C LEU A 156 6.11 -4.46 8.97
N VAL A 157 6.57 -3.77 10.01
CA VAL A 157 7.93 -3.87 10.55
C VAL A 157 7.86 -4.49 11.95
N THR A 158 8.28 -5.75 12.09
CA THR A 158 8.13 -6.52 13.34
C THR A 158 9.06 -7.74 13.35
N ASP A 159 9.37 -8.29 14.53
CA ASP A 159 9.97 -9.62 14.67
C ASP A 159 8.94 -10.77 14.66
N GLY A 160 7.67 -10.42 14.45
CA GLY A 160 6.55 -11.36 14.38
C GLY A 160 6.09 -11.92 15.73
N ARG A 161 6.71 -11.53 16.83
CA ARG A 161 6.29 -11.97 18.17
C ARG A 161 5.15 -11.09 18.67
N SER A 162 4.24 -11.71 19.42
CA SER A 162 3.19 -11.00 20.14
C SER A 162 3.03 -11.59 21.53
N ASN A 163 2.73 -10.74 22.51
CA ASN A 163 2.49 -11.15 23.89
C ASN A 163 1.26 -10.48 24.52
N VAL A 164 0.49 -9.77 23.68
CA VAL A 164 -0.77 -9.13 24.05
C VAL A 164 -1.83 -9.50 23.03
N GLY A 165 -3.00 -9.92 23.51
CA GLY A 165 -4.16 -10.20 22.69
C GLY A 165 -4.89 -8.94 22.22
N LEU A 166 -5.91 -9.14 21.38
CA LEU A 166 -6.78 -8.05 20.90
C LEU A 166 -7.53 -7.33 22.02
N ASP A 167 -7.74 -8.01 23.14
CA ASP A 167 -8.36 -7.45 24.35
C ASP A 167 -7.42 -6.53 25.15
N GLY A 168 -6.19 -6.34 24.67
CA GLY A 168 -5.15 -5.53 25.35
C GLY A 168 -4.49 -6.24 26.54
N ARG A 169 -4.80 -7.52 26.79
CA ARG A 169 -4.28 -8.27 27.94
C ARG A 169 -3.11 -9.17 27.54
N PRO A 170 -2.20 -9.47 28.50
CA PRO A 170 -1.15 -10.46 28.28
C PRO A 170 -1.74 -11.81 27.87
N ASN A 171 -1.21 -12.36 26.78
CA ASN A 171 -1.71 -13.62 26.23
C ASN A 171 -0.53 -14.45 25.69
N SER A 172 -0.34 -15.66 26.23
CA SER A 172 0.71 -16.58 25.78
C SER A 172 0.48 -17.09 24.35
N ARG A 173 -0.75 -17.02 23.84
CA ARG A 173 -1.12 -17.39 22.45
C ARG A 173 -1.32 -16.17 21.54
N ALA A 174 -0.82 -15.00 21.94
CA ALA A 174 -1.00 -13.76 21.17
C ALA A 174 -0.40 -13.85 19.77
N THR A 175 0.71 -14.57 19.59
CA THR A 175 1.29 -14.78 18.25
C THR A 175 0.38 -15.61 17.35
N ASP A 176 -0.21 -16.69 17.87
CA ASP A 176 -1.16 -17.51 17.11
C ASP A 176 -2.44 -16.73 16.78
N GLU A 177 -2.85 -15.86 17.70
CA GLU A 177 -3.96 -14.93 17.47
C GLU A 177 -3.63 -13.95 16.34
N ALA A 178 -2.42 -13.37 16.34
CA ALA A 178 -1.96 -12.46 15.30
C ALA A 178 -1.91 -13.14 13.91
N ILE A 179 -1.48 -14.39 13.83
CA ILE A 179 -1.51 -15.18 12.58
C ILE A 179 -2.96 -15.39 12.12
N ARG A 180 -3.89 -15.72 13.01
CA ARG A 180 -5.32 -15.85 12.64
C ARG A 180 -5.92 -14.52 12.15
N VAL A 181 -5.55 -13.42 12.78
CA VAL A 181 -5.96 -12.07 12.33
C VAL A 181 -5.37 -11.77 10.96
N ALA A 182 -4.07 -12.02 10.76
CA ALA A 182 -3.39 -11.85 9.48
C ALA A 182 -4.05 -12.66 8.36
N THR A 183 -4.40 -13.94 8.63
CA THR A 183 -5.10 -14.80 7.65
C THR A 183 -6.45 -14.20 7.23
N LYS A 184 -7.22 -13.64 8.18
CA LYS A 184 -8.50 -13.00 7.85
C LYS A 184 -8.31 -11.73 7.02
N ILE A 185 -7.27 -10.96 7.30
CA ILE A 185 -6.94 -9.72 6.57
C ILE A 185 -6.41 -10.05 5.17
N GLY A 186 -5.58 -11.08 5.03
CA GLY A 186 -4.96 -11.48 3.76
C GLY A 186 -5.94 -11.92 2.68
N VAL A 187 -7.21 -12.17 3.04
CA VAL A 187 -8.29 -12.45 2.06
C VAL A 187 -8.64 -11.21 1.22
N ASP A 188 -8.43 -10.01 1.75
CA ASP A 188 -8.73 -8.76 1.01
C ASP A 188 -7.62 -8.43 0.01
N THR A 189 -7.80 -8.84 -1.24
CA THR A 189 -6.85 -8.65 -2.34
C THR A 189 -6.63 -7.19 -2.75
N ARG A 190 -7.40 -6.25 -2.20
CA ARG A 190 -7.17 -4.81 -2.42
C ARG A 190 -5.99 -4.29 -1.61
N LEU A 191 -5.59 -5.03 -0.56
CA LEU A 191 -4.48 -4.68 0.33
C LEU A 191 -3.22 -5.39 -0.13
N SER A 192 -2.17 -4.62 -0.39
CA SER A 192 -0.84 -5.17 -0.68
C SER A 192 0.00 -5.10 0.60
N TRP A 193 0.45 -6.24 1.11
CA TRP A 193 1.28 -6.30 2.31
C TRP A 193 2.73 -6.60 1.98
N VAL A 194 3.62 -6.03 2.78
CA VAL A 194 5.06 -6.38 2.86
C VAL A 194 5.41 -6.53 4.33
N VAL A 195 6.08 -7.59 4.68
CA VAL A 195 6.55 -7.81 6.06
C VAL A 195 8.06 -7.71 6.10
N ILE A 196 8.56 -6.78 6.92
CA ILE A 196 9.98 -6.58 7.19
C ILE A 196 10.28 -7.17 8.56
N ASP A 197 11.07 -8.23 8.54
CA ASP A 197 11.49 -8.93 9.75
C ASP A 197 12.67 -8.22 10.40
N THR A 198 12.50 -7.92 11.68
CA THR A 198 13.51 -7.30 12.54
C THR A 198 14.13 -8.28 13.53
N GLU A 199 13.90 -9.60 13.36
CA GLU A 199 14.47 -10.62 14.23
C GLU A 199 16.00 -10.61 14.16
N ASP A 200 16.66 -10.69 15.33
CA ASP A 200 18.12 -10.70 15.42
C ASP A 200 18.70 -12.01 14.82
N PRO A 201 19.52 -11.95 13.76
CA PRO A 201 20.10 -13.13 13.14
C PRO A 201 21.04 -13.92 14.08
N ARG A 202 21.53 -13.28 15.15
CA ARG A 202 22.42 -13.90 16.15
C ARG A 202 21.65 -14.52 17.31
N GLY A 203 20.33 -14.34 17.36
CA GLY A 203 19.45 -14.86 18.41
C GLY A 203 18.76 -16.17 18.01
N ILE A 204 17.84 -16.61 18.86
CA ILE A 204 16.95 -17.73 18.55
C ILE A 204 15.95 -17.24 17.49
N GLN A 205 16.07 -17.75 16.27
CA GLN A 205 15.19 -17.42 15.17
C GLN A 205 13.89 -18.26 15.28
N LEU A 206 12.78 -17.59 15.48
CA LEU A 206 11.46 -18.21 15.51
C LEU A 206 10.72 -18.07 14.17
N SER A 207 11.22 -17.21 13.28
CA SER A 207 10.66 -16.95 11.93
C SER A 207 9.17 -16.57 11.94
N ARG A 208 8.67 -16.01 13.03
CA ARG A 208 7.25 -15.67 13.19
C ARG A 208 6.78 -14.59 12.23
N ALA A 209 7.66 -13.66 11.87
CA ALA A 209 7.36 -12.65 10.85
C ALA A 209 7.09 -13.29 9.48
N ARG A 210 7.75 -14.41 9.15
CA ARG A 210 7.50 -15.17 7.94
C ARG A 210 6.11 -15.82 7.95
N ASP A 211 5.69 -16.39 9.09
CA ASP A 211 4.34 -16.95 9.24
C ASP A 211 3.28 -15.88 9.02
N ILE A 212 3.49 -14.67 9.57
CA ILE A 212 2.61 -13.50 9.37
C ILE A 212 2.59 -13.08 7.91
N ALA A 213 3.75 -13.00 7.23
CA ALA A 213 3.83 -12.65 5.82
C ALA A 213 3.04 -13.64 4.94
N THR A 214 3.21 -14.93 5.20
CA THR A 214 2.44 -15.98 4.52
C THR A 214 0.94 -15.83 4.75
N ALA A 215 0.52 -15.56 5.99
CA ALA A 215 -0.89 -15.36 6.36
C ALA A 215 -1.50 -14.11 5.69
N LEU A 216 -0.71 -13.04 5.51
CA LEU A 216 -1.12 -11.80 4.82
C LEU A 216 -1.06 -11.93 3.29
N GLY A 217 -0.44 -12.98 2.76
CA GLY A 217 -0.23 -13.15 1.31
C GLY A 217 0.78 -12.20 0.70
N GLY A 218 1.70 -11.64 1.51
CA GLY A 218 2.69 -10.66 1.09
C GLY A 218 4.12 -11.17 1.16
N PRO A 219 5.08 -10.50 0.47
CA PRO A 219 6.49 -10.84 0.55
C PRO A 219 7.06 -10.63 1.96
N TYR A 220 8.01 -11.48 2.29
CA TYR A 220 8.82 -11.45 3.50
C TYR A 220 10.23 -10.97 3.18
N LEU A 221 10.73 -9.99 3.92
CA LEU A 221 12.05 -9.40 3.78
C LEU A 221 12.72 -9.34 5.15
N ARG A 222 14.03 -9.54 5.21
CA ARG A 222 14.80 -9.33 6.45
C ARG A 222 15.43 -7.95 6.42
N ILE A 223 15.42 -7.28 7.56
CA ILE A 223 15.96 -5.92 7.66
C ILE A 223 17.47 -5.89 7.37
N ASP A 224 18.20 -6.94 7.75
CA ASP A 224 19.64 -7.04 7.54
C ASP A 224 20.04 -7.25 6.07
N ASP A 225 19.14 -7.84 5.27
CA ASP A 225 19.34 -8.08 3.85
C ASP A 225 18.95 -6.86 2.99
N LEU A 226 18.36 -5.83 3.62
CA LEU A 226 17.83 -4.69 2.93
C LEU A 226 18.90 -3.60 2.74
N ARG A 227 19.36 -3.47 1.51
CA ARG A 227 19.92 -2.20 1.03
C ARG A 227 18.73 -1.27 0.72
N ALA A 228 18.93 0.04 0.94
CA ALA A 228 17.87 1.02 0.68
C ALA A 228 17.26 0.86 -0.73
N ASP A 229 18.08 0.53 -1.73
CA ASP A 229 17.65 0.32 -3.12
C ASP A 229 16.77 -0.93 -3.31
N ASP A 230 16.99 -1.99 -2.51
CA ASP A 230 16.22 -3.24 -2.63
C ASP A 230 14.80 -3.08 -2.09
N LEU A 231 14.62 -2.33 -1.00
CA LEU A 231 13.31 -1.98 -0.45
C LEU A 231 12.47 -1.18 -1.44
N VAL A 232 13.09 -0.16 -2.02
CA VAL A 232 12.47 0.68 -3.04
C VAL A 232 12.04 -0.16 -4.24
N ASN A 233 12.87 -1.10 -4.69
CA ASN A 233 12.58 -1.97 -5.83
C ASN A 233 11.44 -2.96 -5.53
N VAL A 234 11.40 -3.56 -4.33
CA VAL A 234 10.33 -4.50 -3.95
C VAL A 234 9.00 -3.76 -3.82
N VAL A 235 9.00 -2.62 -3.13
CA VAL A 235 7.80 -1.75 -3.00
C VAL A 235 7.32 -1.27 -4.35
N SER A 236 8.24 -0.85 -5.24
CA SER A 236 7.92 -0.39 -6.59
C SER A 236 7.34 -1.49 -7.50
N ARG A 237 7.77 -2.75 -7.32
CA ARG A 237 7.21 -3.89 -8.06
C ARG A 237 5.83 -4.32 -7.56
N LEU A 238 5.53 -4.06 -6.30
CA LEU A 238 4.24 -4.36 -5.68
C LEU A 238 3.24 -3.21 -5.86
N ASP A 239 3.72 -2.01 -6.21
CA ASP A 239 2.88 -0.87 -6.53
C ASP A 239 2.22 -1.10 -7.90
N PRO A 240 0.88 -1.31 -7.94
CA PRO A 240 0.16 -1.58 -9.19
C PRO A 240 0.28 -0.44 -10.21
N SER A 241 0.65 0.76 -9.77
CA SER A 241 0.84 1.93 -10.64
C SER A 241 2.04 1.77 -11.59
N HIS A 242 2.93 0.83 -11.32
CA HIS A 242 4.12 0.55 -12.15
C HIS A 242 3.96 -0.66 -13.08
N GLN A 243 2.87 -1.43 -12.98
CA GLN A 243 2.56 -2.45 -13.96
C GLN A 243 1.98 -1.78 -15.22
N SER A 244 2.85 -1.40 -16.15
CA SER A 244 2.44 -1.03 -17.52
C SER A 244 1.54 -2.11 -18.10
N PRO A 245 0.41 -1.75 -18.78
CA PRO A 245 -0.41 -2.74 -19.46
C PRO A 245 0.49 -3.50 -20.45
N ARG A 246 0.52 -4.83 -20.32
CA ARG A 246 1.14 -5.69 -21.33
C ARG A 246 0.57 -5.29 -22.69
N LYS A 247 1.44 -4.84 -23.59
CA LYS A 247 1.13 -4.77 -25.01
C LYS A 247 0.96 -6.20 -25.50
N ASP A 248 -0.27 -6.66 -25.55
CA ASP A 248 -0.59 -7.81 -26.37
C ASP A 248 -0.39 -7.39 -27.84
N ARG A 249 0.48 -8.13 -28.49
CA ARG A 249 0.73 -8.05 -29.93
C ARG A 249 -0.43 -8.67 -30.70
#